data_62965aa2e8ea6c98ec3f5fcd368833c9
#
_entry.id   62965aa2e8ea6c98ec3f5fcd368833c9
#
_cell.length_a   1.000
_cell.length_b   1.000
_cell.length_c   1.000
_cell.angle_alpha   90.00
_cell.angle_beta   90.00
_cell.angle_gamma   90.00
#
_symmetry.space_group_name_H-M   'P 1'
#
loop_
_entity.id
_entity.type
_entity.pdbx_description
1 polymer ?
#
loop_
_entity_poly.entity_id
_entity_poly.type
_entity_poly.pdbx_seq_one_letter_code
_entity_poly.pdbx_strand_id
1 'polypeptide(L)'
;MGTAAGAAAALGVPMGSRRWNAALSGAAGGAMLAASLWNLLLPALAQSRIWALAGFLLGLLALLIPEGLPGRSFSPAAALMTAVVLHNIPEGMAVGAGDCAGLTLGIALQNIPDGAVAAVPLLALGVSRKRAFAAGVLSGAVEPLAAGLMMLCSAFLTPWMPALLGFAAGAMTFVVLRELAPKIADSSWGTVCFAAGFALMAG
;
A
#
# COMPACT_ATOMS: atom_id res chain seq x y z
N MET A 1 -0.24 -13.25 -3.26
CA MET A 1 -1.53 -13.95 -3.06
C MET A 1 -2.56 -13.05 -2.36
N GLY A 2 -2.19 -12.30 -1.33
CA GLY A 2 -3.07 -11.37 -0.62
C GLY A 2 -3.73 -10.35 -1.53
N THR A 3 -2.94 -9.67 -2.36
CA THR A 3 -3.41 -8.66 -3.35
C THR A 3 -4.48 -9.21 -4.30
N ALA A 4 -4.30 -10.46 -4.78
CA ALA A 4 -5.31 -11.12 -5.62
C ALA A 4 -6.61 -11.41 -4.86
N ALA A 5 -6.51 -11.83 -3.59
CA ALA A 5 -7.68 -12.07 -2.73
C ALA A 5 -8.45 -10.77 -2.48
N GLY A 6 -7.75 -9.68 -2.18
CA GLY A 6 -8.34 -8.35 -2.00
C GLY A 6 -9.00 -7.80 -3.27
N ALA A 7 -8.33 -7.93 -4.41
CA ALA A 7 -8.90 -7.55 -5.70
C ALA A 7 -10.17 -8.38 -6.05
N ALA A 8 -10.17 -9.68 -5.72
CA ALA A 8 -11.35 -10.53 -5.90
C ALA A 8 -12.51 -10.13 -4.98
N ALA A 9 -12.22 -9.86 -3.70
CA ALA A 9 -13.21 -9.39 -2.73
C ALA A 9 -13.86 -8.08 -3.18
N ALA A 10 -13.08 -7.16 -3.77
CA ALA A 10 -13.57 -5.90 -4.31
C ALA A 10 -14.64 -6.07 -5.39
N LEU A 11 -14.60 -7.18 -6.16
CA LEU A 11 -15.61 -7.45 -7.20
C LEU A 11 -17.01 -7.74 -6.63
N GLY A 12 -17.10 -8.21 -5.39
CA GLY A 12 -18.36 -8.52 -4.70
C GLY A 12 -19.03 -7.29 -4.07
N VAL A 13 -18.35 -6.15 -4.04
CA VAL A 13 -18.85 -4.94 -3.38
C VAL A 13 -19.95 -4.30 -4.22
N PRO A 14 -21.10 -3.90 -3.60
CA PRO A 14 -22.13 -3.15 -4.29
C PRO A 14 -21.57 -1.79 -4.75
N MET A 15 -21.48 -1.61 -6.06
CA MET A 15 -20.97 -0.38 -6.65
C MET A 15 -21.92 0.79 -6.37
N GLY A 16 -21.33 1.95 -6.03
CA GLY A 16 -22.07 3.19 -5.80
C GLY A 16 -22.60 3.40 -4.39
N SER A 17 -22.43 2.45 -3.47
CA SER A 17 -22.78 2.65 -2.08
C SER A 17 -21.68 3.44 -1.34
N ARG A 18 -21.99 4.70 -0.99
CA ARG A 18 -21.10 5.58 -0.21
C ARG A 18 -20.64 4.94 1.10
N ARG A 19 -21.55 4.23 1.78
CA ARG A 19 -21.29 3.54 3.04
C ARG A 19 -20.28 2.39 2.87
N TRP A 20 -20.44 1.55 1.85
CA TRP A 20 -19.50 0.46 1.56
C TRP A 20 -18.13 0.96 1.13
N ASN A 21 -18.10 2.00 0.29
CA ASN A 21 -16.83 2.61 -0.12
C ASN A 21 -16.07 3.19 1.08
N ALA A 22 -16.76 3.90 1.99
CA ALA A 22 -16.16 4.44 3.20
C ALA A 22 -15.66 3.32 4.14
N ALA A 23 -16.46 2.27 4.35
CA ALA A 23 -16.09 1.14 5.20
C ALA A 23 -14.84 0.40 4.68
N LEU A 24 -14.80 0.09 3.38
CA LEU A 24 -13.65 -0.56 2.76
C LEU A 24 -12.40 0.31 2.77
N SER A 25 -12.55 1.61 2.42
CA SER A 25 -11.44 2.57 2.50
C SER A 25 -10.94 2.72 3.94
N GLY A 26 -11.86 2.66 4.91
CA GLY A 26 -11.53 2.66 6.33
C GLY A 26 -10.71 1.44 6.72
N ALA A 27 -11.24 0.25 6.50
CA ALA A 27 -10.55 -0.99 6.85
C ALA A 27 -9.16 -1.09 6.19
N ALA A 28 -9.09 -0.78 4.89
CA ALA A 28 -7.83 -0.76 4.16
C ALA A 28 -6.87 0.30 4.70
N GLY A 29 -7.31 1.56 4.84
CA GLY A 29 -6.46 2.65 5.32
C GLY A 29 -5.94 2.43 6.74
N GLY A 30 -6.76 1.85 7.63
CA GLY A 30 -6.34 1.49 8.98
C GLY A 30 -5.26 0.40 8.97
N ALA A 31 -5.50 -0.68 8.23
CA ALA A 31 -4.54 -1.77 8.09
C ALA A 31 -3.23 -1.30 7.46
N MET A 32 -3.29 -0.52 6.37
CA MET A 32 -2.11 0.04 5.70
C MET A 32 -1.32 0.97 6.61
N LEU A 33 -1.98 1.84 7.38
CA LEU A 33 -1.27 2.74 8.29
C LEU A 33 -0.58 1.98 9.42
N ALA A 34 -1.24 1.00 10.03
CA ALA A 34 -0.64 0.15 11.05
C ALA A 34 0.56 -0.62 10.48
N ALA A 35 0.40 -1.28 9.34
CA ALA A 35 1.48 -2.01 8.68
C ALA A 35 2.67 -1.10 8.33
N SER A 36 2.39 0.09 7.81
CA SER A 36 3.41 1.10 7.51
C SER A 36 4.23 1.49 8.74
N LEU A 37 3.60 1.61 9.90
CA LEU A 37 4.28 1.95 11.16
C LEU A 37 5.03 0.75 11.73
N TRP A 38 4.37 -0.39 11.93
CA TRP A 38 4.92 -1.54 12.67
C TRP A 38 5.81 -2.44 11.82
N ASN A 39 5.44 -2.68 10.56
CA ASN A 39 6.17 -3.63 9.72
C ASN A 39 7.27 -2.95 8.88
N LEU A 40 7.17 -1.64 8.63
CA LEU A 40 8.14 -0.95 7.78
C LEU A 40 8.93 0.11 8.55
N LEU A 41 8.26 1.13 9.13
CA LEU A 41 8.96 2.27 9.72
C LEU A 41 9.73 1.92 10.99
N LEU A 42 9.11 1.20 11.93
CA LEU A 42 9.78 0.83 13.19
C LEU A 42 11.00 -0.06 12.96
N PRO A 43 10.96 -1.12 12.14
CA PRO A 43 12.16 -1.90 11.80
C PRO A 43 13.22 -1.08 11.07
N ALA A 44 12.83 -0.16 10.19
CA ALA A 44 13.76 0.74 9.52
C ALA A 44 14.49 1.66 10.51
N LEU A 45 13.74 2.26 11.45
CA LEU A 45 14.29 3.13 12.50
C LEU A 45 15.23 2.38 13.45
N ALA A 46 14.97 1.12 13.73
CA ALA A 46 15.84 0.26 14.54
C ALA A 46 17.18 -0.01 13.85
N GLN A 47 17.20 -0.10 12.52
CA GLN A 47 18.43 -0.30 11.75
C GLN A 47 19.21 1.02 11.56
N SER A 48 18.55 2.09 11.14
CA SER A 48 19.16 3.42 10.97
C SER A 48 18.10 4.51 10.96
N ARG A 49 18.11 5.36 12.00
CA ARG A 49 17.15 6.48 12.11
C ARG A 49 17.28 7.48 10.97
N ILE A 50 18.51 7.81 10.57
CA ILE A 50 18.75 8.82 9.53
C ILE A 50 18.24 8.33 8.19
N TRP A 51 18.63 7.13 7.77
CA TRP A 51 18.22 6.57 6.49
C TRP A 51 16.73 6.24 6.44
N ALA A 52 16.15 5.76 7.55
CA ALA A 52 14.71 5.50 7.64
C ALA A 52 13.89 6.78 7.49
N LEU A 53 14.25 7.86 8.21
CA LEU A 53 13.55 9.14 8.11
C LEU A 53 13.76 9.82 6.76
N ALA A 54 14.97 9.76 6.20
CA ALA A 54 15.24 10.27 4.86
C ALA A 54 14.40 9.53 3.81
N GLY A 55 14.36 8.19 3.89
CA GLY A 55 13.49 7.36 3.04
C GLY A 55 12.01 7.73 3.21
N PHE A 56 11.53 7.84 4.45
CA PHE A 56 10.15 8.19 4.74
C PHE A 56 9.73 9.53 4.11
N LEU A 57 10.55 10.55 4.28
CA LEU A 57 10.30 11.86 3.68
C LEU A 57 10.33 11.79 2.15
N LEU A 58 11.29 11.07 1.57
CA LEU A 58 11.36 10.86 0.12
C LEU A 58 10.14 10.12 -0.42
N GLY A 59 9.67 9.07 0.27
CA GLY A 59 8.47 8.33 -0.12
C GLY A 59 7.20 9.18 -0.08
N LEU A 60 7.08 10.01 0.96
CA LEU A 60 5.97 10.94 1.12
C LEU A 60 5.98 12.03 0.03
N LEU A 61 7.16 12.55 -0.32
CA LEU A 61 7.33 13.60 -1.32
C LEU A 61 7.28 13.07 -2.76
N ALA A 62 7.73 11.85 -3.01
CA ALA A 62 7.76 11.26 -4.36
C ALA A 62 6.38 11.20 -5.02
N LEU A 63 5.33 11.04 -4.23
CA LEU A 63 3.95 11.00 -4.70
C LEU A 63 3.31 12.39 -4.84
N LEU A 64 3.93 13.44 -4.27
CA LEU A 64 3.52 14.84 -4.49
C LEU A 64 4.01 15.38 -5.85
N ILE A 65 5.15 14.89 -6.35
CA ILE A 65 5.77 15.40 -7.58
C ILE A 65 4.87 15.24 -8.81
N PRO A 66 4.20 14.10 -9.05
CA PRO A 66 3.31 13.94 -10.19
C PRO A 66 2.12 14.90 -10.21
N GLU A 67 1.66 15.36 -9.04
CA GLU A 67 0.53 16.30 -8.93
C GLU A 67 0.91 17.75 -9.31
N GLY A 68 2.19 18.10 -9.16
CA GLY A 68 2.68 19.48 -9.37
C GLY A 68 3.26 19.75 -10.76
N LEU A 69 3.34 18.76 -11.66
CA LEU A 69 3.94 18.96 -12.98
C LEU A 69 2.93 19.58 -13.97
N PRO A 70 3.21 20.79 -14.51
CA PRO A 70 2.35 21.42 -15.51
C PRO A 70 2.25 20.54 -16.76
N GLY A 71 1.02 20.27 -17.22
CA GLY A 71 0.76 19.51 -18.44
C GLY A 71 0.71 18.00 -18.32
N ARG A 72 0.91 17.42 -17.14
CA ARG A 72 0.69 16.00 -16.84
C ARG A 72 -0.37 15.83 -15.75
N SER A 73 -1.62 15.80 -16.13
CA SER A 73 -2.68 15.31 -15.25
C SER A 73 -2.67 13.78 -15.27
N PHE A 74 -2.01 13.16 -14.29
CA PHE A 74 -2.29 11.75 -14.03
C PHE A 74 -3.76 11.64 -13.63
N SER A 75 -4.48 10.69 -14.26
CA SER A 75 -5.82 10.38 -13.74
C SER A 75 -5.67 9.90 -12.29
N PRO A 76 -6.63 10.18 -11.39
CA PRO A 76 -6.57 9.70 -10.00
C PRO A 76 -6.30 8.20 -9.89
N ALA A 77 -6.84 7.41 -10.83
CA ALA A 77 -6.58 5.98 -10.90
C ALA A 77 -5.11 5.66 -11.23
N ALA A 78 -4.48 6.41 -12.15
CA ALA A 78 -3.08 6.19 -12.50
C ALA A 78 -2.15 6.59 -11.34
N ALA A 79 -2.43 7.70 -10.66
CA ALA A 79 -1.67 8.12 -9.48
C ALA A 79 -1.74 7.06 -8.37
N LEU A 80 -2.94 6.58 -8.06
CA LEU A 80 -3.15 5.52 -7.07
C LEU A 80 -2.42 4.23 -7.46
N MET A 81 -2.55 3.76 -8.70
CA MET A 81 -1.86 2.55 -9.18
C MET A 81 -0.33 2.69 -9.11
N THR A 82 0.20 3.87 -9.45
CA THR A 82 1.63 4.16 -9.32
C THR A 82 2.07 4.08 -7.86
N ALA A 83 1.29 4.67 -6.95
CA ALA A 83 1.56 4.61 -5.52
C ALA A 83 1.57 3.17 -5.00
N VAL A 84 0.55 2.36 -5.37
CA VAL A 84 0.45 0.94 -4.98
C VAL A 84 1.63 0.12 -5.52
N VAL A 85 2.07 0.35 -6.75
CA VAL A 85 3.24 -0.34 -7.30
C VAL A 85 4.53 0.09 -6.60
N LEU A 86 4.70 1.39 -6.34
CA LEU A 86 5.93 1.91 -5.73
C LEU A 86 6.15 1.43 -4.29
N HIS A 87 5.09 1.28 -3.49
CA HIS A 87 5.28 0.77 -2.13
C HIS A 87 5.43 -0.77 -2.10
N ASN A 88 4.86 -1.50 -3.05
CA ASN A 88 5.02 -2.95 -3.13
C ASN A 88 6.47 -3.39 -3.43
N ILE A 89 7.29 -2.52 -4.07
CA ILE A 89 8.70 -2.84 -4.34
C ILE A 89 9.50 -3.05 -3.05
N PRO A 90 9.59 -2.08 -2.12
CA PRO A 90 10.31 -2.28 -0.86
C PRO A 90 9.71 -3.37 0.03
N GLU A 91 8.40 -3.61 -0.02
CA GLU A 91 7.76 -4.72 0.70
C GLU A 91 8.21 -6.08 0.18
N GLY A 92 8.22 -6.24 -1.15
CA GLY A 92 8.77 -7.45 -1.75
C GLY A 92 10.26 -7.64 -1.41
N MET A 93 11.04 -6.56 -1.41
CA MET A 93 12.45 -6.60 -1.00
C MET A 93 12.60 -6.99 0.48
N ALA A 94 11.73 -6.52 1.37
CA ALA A 94 11.74 -6.91 2.78
C ALA A 94 11.46 -8.42 2.96
N VAL A 95 10.54 -8.97 2.19
CA VAL A 95 10.28 -10.43 2.15
C VAL A 95 11.50 -11.18 1.61
N GLY A 96 12.13 -10.67 0.56
CA GLY A 96 13.33 -11.26 -0.06
C GLY A 96 14.57 -11.21 0.82
N ALA A 97 14.65 -10.27 1.77
CA ALA A 97 15.71 -10.20 2.77
C ALA A 97 15.67 -11.35 3.80
N GLY A 98 14.53 -12.02 3.96
CA GLY A 98 14.44 -13.31 4.62
C GLY A 98 14.44 -13.31 6.16
N ASP A 99 14.26 -12.17 6.80
CA ASP A 99 14.59 -12.05 8.22
C ASP A 99 13.54 -12.56 9.23
N CYS A 100 12.27 -12.68 8.88
CA CYS A 100 11.31 -13.36 9.77
C CYS A 100 9.97 -13.73 9.11
N ALA A 101 9.45 -14.89 9.51
CA ALA A 101 8.14 -15.39 9.09
C ALA A 101 6.99 -14.42 9.47
N GLY A 102 7.13 -13.72 10.61
CA GLY A 102 6.15 -12.74 11.07
C GLY A 102 6.02 -11.53 10.13
N LEU A 103 7.14 -10.99 9.65
CA LEU A 103 7.13 -9.91 8.67
C LEU A 103 6.44 -10.35 7.36
N THR A 104 6.81 -11.53 6.86
CA THR A 104 6.21 -12.08 5.64
C THR A 104 4.70 -12.29 5.78
N LEU A 105 4.24 -12.78 6.94
CA LEU A 105 2.81 -12.95 7.20
C LEU A 105 2.10 -11.60 7.33
N GLY A 106 2.70 -10.64 8.02
CA GLY A 106 2.19 -9.27 8.14
C GLY A 106 1.99 -8.63 6.76
N ILE A 107 3.02 -8.69 5.90
CA ILE A 107 2.96 -8.19 4.52
C ILE A 107 1.89 -8.94 3.71
N ALA A 108 1.78 -10.25 3.84
CA ALA A 108 0.76 -11.03 3.13
C ALA A 108 -0.67 -10.64 3.54
N LEU A 109 -0.89 -10.31 4.80
CA LEU A 109 -2.20 -9.87 5.32
C LEU A 109 -2.54 -8.46 4.86
N GLN A 110 -1.58 -7.51 4.89
CA GLN A 110 -1.81 -6.13 4.43
C GLN A 110 -2.07 -6.06 2.92
N ASN A 111 -1.51 -6.98 2.14
CA ASN A 111 -1.75 -7.06 0.71
C ASN A 111 -3.22 -7.35 0.33
N ILE A 112 -4.03 -7.85 1.27
CA ILE A 112 -5.48 -8.02 1.02
C ILE A 112 -6.16 -6.64 0.88
N PRO A 113 -6.06 -5.71 1.84
CA PRO A 113 -6.49 -4.33 1.64
C PRO A 113 -5.93 -3.68 0.37
N ASP A 114 -4.65 -3.86 0.06
CA ASP A 114 -3.98 -3.22 -1.09
C ASP A 114 -4.60 -3.64 -2.42
N GLY A 115 -4.91 -4.91 -2.58
CA GLY A 115 -5.62 -5.40 -3.76
C GLY A 115 -7.02 -4.79 -3.92
N ALA A 116 -7.73 -4.57 -2.81
CA ALA A 116 -9.02 -3.89 -2.83
C ALA A 116 -8.87 -2.40 -3.17
N VAL A 117 -7.88 -1.72 -2.59
CA VAL A 117 -7.57 -0.30 -2.87
C VAL A 117 -7.19 -0.10 -4.34
N ALA A 118 -6.48 -1.04 -4.95
CA ALA A 118 -6.15 -0.99 -6.37
C ALA A 118 -7.39 -1.20 -7.27
N ALA A 119 -8.29 -2.12 -6.91
CA ALA A 119 -9.41 -2.50 -7.77
C ALA A 119 -10.65 -1.59 -7.62
N VAL A 120 -11.03 -1.17 -6.41
CA VAL A 120 -12.25 -0.41 -6.13
C VAL A 120 -12.35 0.91 -6.90
N PRO A 121 -11.32 1.77 -6.96
CA PRO A 121 -11.40 3.02 -7.73
C PRO A 121 -11.55 2.79 -9.22
N LEU A 122 -10.93 1.76 -9.78
CA LEU A 122 -11.07 1.41 -11.19
C LEU A 122 -12.51 0.98 -11.51
N LEU A 123 -13.12 0.21 -10.62
CA LEU A 123 -14.53 -0.16 -10.75
C LEU A 123 -15.44 1.07 -10.65
N ALA A 124 -15.16 2.00 -9.74
CA ALA A 124 -15.91 3.26 -9.60
C ALA A 124 -15.83 4.14 -10.84
N LEU A 125 -14.72 4.08 -11.59
CA LEU A 125 -14.52 4.76 -12.87
C LEU A 125 -15.14 4.02 -14.07
N GLY A 126 -15.89 2.93 -13.83
CA GLY A 126 -16.54 2.15 -14.89
C GLY A 126 -15.61 1.17 -15.63
N VAL A 127 -14.40 0.93 -15.14
CA VAL A 127 -13.51 -0.09 -15.69
C VAL A 127 -14.12 -1.47 -15.45
N SER A 128 -14.07 -2.35 -16.46
CA SER A 128 -14.66 -3.69 -16.36
C SER A 128 -14.04 -4.49 -15.20
N ARG A 129 -14.86 -5.33 -14.56
CA ARG A 129 -14.45 -6.18 -13.43
C ARG A 129 -13.17 -6.98 -13.72
N LYS A 130 -13.05 -7.54 -14.92
CA LYS A 130 -11.85 -8.30 -15.33
C LYS A 130 -10.59 -7.43 -15.35
N ARG A 131 -10.68 -6.20 -15.89
CA ARG A 131 -9.54 -5.27 -15.94
C ARG A 131 -9.18 -4.73 -14.57
N ALA A 132 -10.16 -4.41 -13.72
CA ALA A 132 -9.92 -3.97 -12.34
C ALA A 132 -9.26 -5.07 -11.51
N PHE A 133 -9.73 -6.32 -11.64
CA PHE A 133 -9.11 -7.48 -11.02
C PHE A 133 -7.66 -7.68 -11.50
N ALA A 134 -7.45 -7.68 -12.82
CA ALA A 134 -6.12 -7.85 -13.40
C ALA A 134 -5.15 -6.75 -12.93
N ALA A 135 -5.61 -5.50 -12.83
CA ALA A 135 -4.80 -4.40 -12.31
C ALA A 135 -4.38 -4.63 -10.85
N GLY A 136 -5.33 -5.08 -9.99
CA GLY A 136 -5.02 -5.44 -8.60
C GLY A 136 -4.03 -6.61 -8.50
N VAL A 137 -4.19 -7.65 -9.32
CA VAL A 137 -3.24 -8.77 -9.35
C VAL A 137 -1.85 -8.33 -9.84
N LEU A 138 -1.80 -7.53 -10.91
CA LEU A 138 -0.55 -7.06 -11.48
C LEU A 138 0.21 -6.10 -10.54
N SER A 139 -0.50 -5.28 -9.77
CA SER A 139 0.15 -4.43 -8.76
C SER A 139 0.91 -5.25 -7.71
N GLY A 140 0.34 -6.39 -7.29
CA GLY A 140 1.01 -7.31 -6.37
C GLY A 140 2.08 -8.21 -7.01
N ALA A 141 2.09 -8.35 -8.34
CA ALA A 141 3.10 -9.14 -9.03
C ALA A 141 4.52 -8.53 -8.95
N VAL A 142 4.60 -7.25 -8.61
CA VAL A 142 5.88 -6.56 -8.38
C VAL A 142 6.60 -7.09 -7.15
N GLU A 143 5.89 -7.54 -6.11
CA GLU A 143 6.48 -8.06 -4.87
C GLU A 143 7.39 -9.28 -5.07
N PRO A 144 6.94 -10.37 -5.73
CA PRO A 144 7.82 -11.51 -5.95
C PRO A 144 9.02 -11.17 -6.85
N LEU A 145 8.87 -10.22 -7.77
CA LEU A 145 9.99 -9.73 -8.58
C LEU A 145 11.00 -8.96 -7.73
N ALA A 146 10.52 -8.07 -6.86
CA ALA A 146 11.37 -7.32 -5.93
C ALA A 146 12.03 -8.24 -4.89
N ALA A 147 11.32 -9.25 -4.39
CA ALA A 147 11.87 -10.27 -3.51
C ALA A 147 13.01 -11.05 -4.19
N GLY A 148 12.80 -11.50 -5.43
CA GLY A 148 13.82 -12.17 -6.22
C GLY A 148 15.05 -11.28 -6.47
N LEU A 149 14.85 -10.01 -6.79
CA LEU A 149 15.93 -9.04 -6.95
C LEU A 149 16.71 -8.84 -5.65
N MET A 150 16.01 -8.73 -4.51
CA MET A 150 16.67 -8.63 -3.21
C MET A 150 17.52 -9.86 -2.89
N MET A 151 16.99 -11.07 -3.13
CA MET A 151 17.75 -12.32 -2.92
C MET A 151 19.01 -12.38 -3.77
N LEU A 152 18.94 -11.94 -5.04
CA LEU A 152 20.07 -11.95 -5.97
C LEU A 152 21.12 -10.86 -5.66
N CYS A 153 20.68 -9.70 -5.17
CA CYS A 153 21.52 -8.52 -4.98
C CYS A 153 21.64 -8.14 -3.48
N SER A 154 21.47 -9.07 -2.57
CA SER A 154 21.40 -8.81 -1.11
C SER A 154 22.62 -8.06 -0.59
N ALA A 155 23.84 -8.43 -1.00
CA ALA A 155 25.07 -7.76 -0.57
C ALA A 155 25.09 -6.27 -0.90
N PHE A 156 24.46 -5.86 -2.01
CA PHE A 156 24.37 -4.46 -2.42
C PHE A 156 23.17 -3.75 -1.81
N LEU A 157 22.02 -4.43 -1.72
CA LEU A 157 20.74 -3.82 -1.33
C LEU A 157 20.53 -3.75 0.19
N THR A 158 21.09 -4.71 0.95
CA THR A 158 20.93 -4.75 2.42
C THR A 158 21.30 -3.43 3.12
N PRO A 159 22.40 -2.74 2.79
CA PRO A 159 22.73 -1.48 3.43
C PRO A 159 21.69 -0.37 3.21
N TRP A 160 20.89 -0.46 2.14
CA TRP A 160 19.86 0.52 1.79
C TRP A 160 18.47 0.18 2.36
N MET A 161 18.32 -1.00 2.98
CA MET A 161 17.01 -1.45 3.50
C MET A 161 16.34 -0.44 4.42
N PRO A 162 17.03 0.25 5.37
CA PRO A 162 16.36 1.24 6.21
C PRO A 162 15.73 2.39 5.39
N ALA A 163 16.42 2.84 4.33
CA ALA A 163 15.89 3.88 3.46
C ALA A 163 14.72 3.37 2.58
N LEU A 164 14.83 2.14 2.08
CA LEU A 164 13.79 1.53 1.25
C LEU A 164 12.51 1.25 2.03
N LEU A 165 12.62 0.68 3.23
CA LEU A 165 11.49 0.47 4.13
C LEU A 165 10.88 1.80 4.59
N GLY A 166 11.72 2.79 4.91
CA GLY A 166 11.26 4.14 5.19
C GLY A 166 10.49 4.73 4.01
N PHE A 167 10.99 4.58 2.80
CA PHE A 167 10.33 5.06 1.57
C PHE A 167 8.96 4.41 1.38
N ALA A 168 8.85 3.09 1.55
CA ALA A 168 7.57 2.40 1.47
C ALA A 168 6.59 2.93 2.52
N ALA A 169 7.03 3.07 3.78
CA ALA A 169 6.20 3.60 4.85
C ALA A 169 5.71 5.02 4.56
N GLY A 170 6.57 5.89 4.01
CA GLY A 170 6.21 7.24 3.60
C GLY A 170 5.19 7.26 2.45
N ALA A 171 5.42 6.46 1.42
CA ALA A 171 4.51 6.33 0.28
C ALA A 171 3.13 5.81 0.70
N MET A 172 3.06 4.77 1.55
CA MET A 172 1.80 4.25 2.10
C MET A 172 1.09 5.29 2.95
N THR A 173 1.80 6.01 3.81
CA THR A 173 1.24 7.09 4.62
C THR A 173 0.61 8.17 3.73
N PHE A 174 1.28 8.55 2.64
CA PHE A 174 0.73 9.49 1.66
C PHE A 174 -0.59 9.00 1.06
N VAL A 175 -0.63 7.74 0.60
CA VAL A 175 -1.85 7.14 0.03
C VAL A 175 -3.01 7.15 1.03
N VAL A 176 -2.74 6.77 2.28
CA VAL A 176 -3.77 6.78 3.33
C VAL A 176 -4.31 8.19 3.54
N LEU A 177 -3.43 9.18 3.68
CA LEU A 177 -3.84 10.56 3.98
C LEU A 177 -4.52 11.24 2.78
N ARG A 178 -4.02 11.02 1.57
CA ARG A 178 -4.48 11.72 0.37
C ARG A 178 -5.66 11.06 -0.30
N GLU A 179 -5.62 9.73 -0.44
CA GLU A 179 -6.59 8.98 -1.23
C GLU A 179 -7.69 8.32 -0.39
N LEU A 180 -7.35 7.83 0.80
CA LEU A 180 -8.29 7.08 1.61
C LEU A 180 -8.97 7.95 2.67
N ALA A 181 -8.27 8.84 3.35
CA ALA A 181 -8.82 9.67 4.41
C ALA A 181 -10.07 10.48 4.00
N PRO A 182 -10.14 11.11 2.81
CA PRO A 182 -11.36 11.77 2.37
C PRO A 182 -12.56 10.83 2.27
N LYS A 183 -12.34 9.60 1.77
CA LYS A 183 -13.39 8.58 1.62
C LYS A 183 -13.82 8.01 2.97
N ILE A 184 -12.88 7.90 3.92
CA ILE A 184 -13.14 7.46 5.31
C ILE A 184 -14.04 8.47 6.02
N ALA A 185 -13.75 9.76 5.87
CA ALA A 185 -14.50 10.85 6.48
C ALA A 185 -15.96 10.96 5.98
N ASP A 186 -16.27 10.37 4.84
CA ASP A 186 -17.60 10.39 4.24
C ASP A 186 -18.69 9.68 5.08
N SER A 187 -18.30 8.83 6.03
CA SER A 187 -19.22 8.05 6.85
C SER A 187 -18.59 7.63 8.17
N SER A 188 -19.36 7.66 9.26
CA SER A 188 -18.95 7.13 10.55
C SER A 188 -18.51 5.66 10.49
N TRP A 189 -19.06 4.87 9.56
CA TRP A 189 -18.61 3.51 9.29
C TRP A 189 -17.17 3.47 8.75
N GLY A 190 -16.76 4.47 7.99
CA GLY A 190 -15.37 4.62 7.53
C GLY A 190 -14.41 4.70 8.72
N THR A 191 -14.72 5.58 9.68
CA THR A 191 -13.90 5.75 10.88
C THR A 191 -13.87 4.49 11.77
N VAL A 192 -15.02 3.83 11.97
CA VAL A 192 -15.08 2.58 12.75
C VAL A 192 -14.27 1.48 12.07
N CYS A 193 -14.43 1.31 10.77
CA CYS A 193 -13.66 0.31 10.01
C CYS A 193 -12.16 0.64 9.97
N PHE A 194 -11.79 1.93 9.95
CA PHE A 194 -10.39 2.35 10.06
C PHE A 194 -9.78 1.92 11.40
N ALA A 195 -10.48 2.20 12.50
CA ALA A 195 -10.01 1.78 13.82
C ALA A 195 -9.90 0.25 13.94
N ALA A 196 -10.87 -0.48 13.37
CA ALA A 196 -10.84 -1.94 13.35
C ALA A 196 -9.68 -2.49 12.51
N GLY A 197 -9.47 -1.97 11.30
CA GLY A 197 -8.35 -2.36 10.43
C GLY A 197 -6.99 -2.06 11.05
N PHE A 198 -6.87 -0.87 11.67
CA PHE A 198 -5.67 -0.47 12.39
C PHE A 198 -5.38 -1.43 13.57
N ALA A 199 -6.38 -1.70 14.42
CA ALA A 199 -6.22 -2.56 15.59
C ALA A 199 -5.86 -4.01 15.18
N LEU A 200 -6.45 -4.52 14.09
CA LEU A 200 -6.18 -5.87 13.58
C LEU A 200 -4.70 -6.05 13.18
N MET A 201 -4.07 -5.01 12.65
CA MET A 201 -2.69 -5.05 12.16
C MET A 201 -1.67 -4.57 13.19
N ALA A 202 -2.11 -3.87 14.25
CA ALA A 202 -1.24 -3.39 15.33
C ALA A 202 -1.08 -4.42 16.47
N GLY A 203 -1.94 -5.46 16.54
CA GLY A 203 -1.90 -6.54 17.53
C GLY A 203 -1.20 -7.77 17.02
#